data_0a7e48585799b6a8dcafd1588c8e281c
#
_entry.id   0a7e48585799b6a8dcafd1588c8e281c
#
_cell.length_a   1.000
_cell.length_b   1.000
_cell.length_c   1.000
_cell.angle_alpha   90.00
_cell.angle_beta   90.00
_cell.angle_gamma   90.00
#
_symmetry.space_group_name_H-M   'P 1'
#
loop_
_entity.id
_entity.type
_entity.pdbx_description
1 polymer ?
#
loop_
_entity_poly.entity_id
_entity_poly.type
_entity_poly.pdbx_seq_one_letter_code
_entity_poly.pdbx_strand_id
1 'polypeptide(L)'
;MKKIITLIAAMVAVSISAFAQVYVGSSTSTTDYFGNRTTVHHDAYGRTTGTSTTSTDYFGNTTTTHRDAYGYTIGTSTSSTDYFGNTQTTHRDSYGYTTGTSSMSTDYFGNTTETRRDAYGYSTGSTTSSTDYFGNTHSTHRDAYGRGVGSSTTSTDIFGTTTSSHSSSSFGTSIWAF
;
A
#
# COMPACT_ATOMS: atom_id res chain seq x y z
N MET A 1 19.78 8.58 -1.81
CA MET A 1 18.66 9.02 -0.96
C MET A 1 17.38 9.32 -1.75
N LYS A 2 17.38 10.11 -2.85
CA LYS A 2 16.16 10.41 -3.65
C LYS A 2 15.44 9.16 -4.23
N LYS A 3 16.16 8.11 -4.61
CA LYS A 3 15.57 6.88 -5.20
C LYS A 3 14.80 6.00 -4.20
N ILE A 4 15.15 6.06 -2.90
CA ILE A 4 14.50 5.29 -1.84
C ILE A 4 13.14 5.90 -1.50
N ILE A 5 13.03 7.23 -1.51
CA ILE A 5 11.78 7.95 -1.23
C ILE A 5 10.72 7.65 -2.30
N THR A 6 11.13 7.51 -3.56
CA THR A 6 10.21 7.19 -4.67
C THR A 6 9.65 5.76 -4.55
N LEU A 7 10.43 4.83 -4.02
CA LEU A 7 9.98 3.44 -3.83
C LEU A 7 8.97 3.32 -2.67
N ILE A 8 9.16 4.09 -1.60
CA ILE A 8 8.26 4.12 -0.43
C ILE A 8 6.91 4.76 -0.80
N ALA A 9 6.92 5.84 -1.59
CA ALA A 9 5.70 6.46 -2.09
C ALA A 9 4.89 5.51 -3.02
N ALA A 10 5.57 4.65 -3.78
CA ALA A 10 4.92 3.64 -4.60
C ALA A 10 4.30 2.50 -3.77
N MET A 11 4.92 2.10 -2.63
CA MET A 11 4.36 1.08 -1.73
C MET A 11 3.11 1.57 -0.98
N VAL A 12 3.06 2.82 -0.54
CA VAL A 12 1.89 3.39 0.14
C VAL A 12 0.68 3.47 -0.81
N ALA A 13 0.89 3.67 -2.10
CA ALA A 13 -0.18 3.67 -3.10
C ALA A 13 -0.77 2.27 -3.36
N VAL A 14 0.00 1.19 -3.12
CA VAL A 14 -0.44 -0.20 -3.35
C VAL A 14 -1.26 -0.77 -2.19
N SER A 15 -1.10 -0.24 -0.97
CA SER A 15 -1.80 -0.78 0.21
C SER A 15 -3.30 -0.47 0.28
N ILE A 16 -3.80 0.46 -0.54
CA ILE A 16 -5.23 0.82 -0.58
C ILE A 16 -6.04 -0.07 -1.53
N SER A 17 -5.37 -0.79 -2.45
CA SER A 17 -6.05 -1.66 -3.43
C SER A 17 -6.42 -3.06 -2.92
N ALA A 18 -6.14 -3.40 -1.66
CA ALA A 18 -6.40 -4.73 -1.11
C ALA A 18 -7.88 -5.06 -0.84
N PHE A 19 -8.79 -4.11 -1.07
CA PHE A 19 -10.24 -4.35 -1.03
C PHE A 19 -10.94 -4.27 -2.39
N ALA A 20 -10.22 -3.99 -3.47
CA ALA A 20 -10.79 -4.05 -4.81
C ALA A 20 -10.63 -5.45 -5.37
N GLN A 21 -11.73 -6.10 -5.70
CA GLN A 21 -11.77 -7.25 -6.59
C GLN A 21 -10.80 -7.08 -7.76
N VAL A 22 -10.24 -8.20 -8.25
CA VAL A 22 -9.35 -8.27 -9.41
C VAL A 22 -10.02 -7.56 -10.62
N TYR A 23 -9.94 -6.25 -10.64
CA TYR A 23 -10.23 -5.45 -11.82
C TYR A 23 -8.88 -5.15 -12.47
N VAL A 24 -8.68 -5.69 -13.67
CA VAL A 24 -7.53 -5.35 -14.50
C VAL A 24 -7.77 -3.93 -15.02
N GLY A 25 -7.48 -2.95 -14.17
CA GLY A 25 -7.52 -1.54 -14.51
C GLY A 25 -6.12 -1.00 -14.72
N SER A 26 -6.01 0.18 -15.30
CA SER A 26 -4.76 0.92 -15.46
C SER A 26 -4.74 2.17 -14.59
N SER A 27 -3.54 2.69 -14.32
CA SER A 27 -3.39 3.98 -13.63
C SER A 27 -2.33 4.81 -14.32
N THR A 28 -2.63 6.08 -14.53
CA THR A 28 -1.66 7.07 -15.03
C THR A 28 -1.33 8.06 -13.94
N SER A 29 -0.04 8.37 -13.78
CA SER A 29 0.42 9.32 -12.76
C SER A 29 1.19 10.45 -13.39
N THR A 30 0.91 11.67 -12.95
CA THR A 30 1.64 12.89 -13.29
C THR A 30 2.14 13.55 -12.02
N THR A 31 3.29 14.18 -12.08
CA THR A 31 3.84 14.97 -10.98
C THR A 31 4.02 16.40 -11.46
N ASP A 32 3.52 17.36 -10.69
CA ASP A 32 3.64 18.77 -11.01
C ASP A 32 5.01 19.34 -10.59
N TYR A 33 5.24 20.63 -10.89
CA TYR A 33 6.48 21.33 -10.55
C TYR A 33 6.73 21.41 -9.03
N PHE A 34 5.68 21.37 -8.22
CA PHE A 34 5.76 21.44 -6.76
C PHE A 34 5.95 20.07 -6.11
N GLY A 35 6.00 18.99 -6.92
CA GLY A 35 6.15 17.63 -6.44
C GLY A 35 4.84 16.94 -6.06
N ASN A 36 3.67 17.58 -6.26
CA ASN A 36 2.39 16.92 -6.03
C ASN A 36 2.16 15.90 -7.13
N ARG A 37 1.71 14.71 -6.75
CA ARG A 37 1.43 13.61 -7.66
C ARG A 37 -0.07 13.39 -7.79
N THR A 38 -0.56 13.42 -9.01
CA THR A 38 -1.94 13.03 -9.34
C THR A 38 -1.93 11.71 -10.06
N THR A 39 -2.69 10.73 -9.56
CA THR A 39 -2.89 9.42 -10.19
C THR A 39 -4.36 9.31 -10.59
N VAL A 40 -4.61 9.02 -11.85
CA VAL A 40 -5.95 8.74 -12.40
C VAL A 40 -6.06 7.23 -12.54
N HIS A 41 -7.14 6.66 -11.98
CA HIS A 41 -7.44 5.24 -12.02
C HIS A 41 -8.50 4.96 -13.09
N HIS A 42 -8.27 3.93 -13.89
CA HIS A 42 -9.17 3.53 -14.96
C HIS A 42 -9.60 2.07 -14.78
N ASP A 43 -10.82 1.74 -15.19
CA ASP A 43 -11.29 0.36 -15.30
C ASP A 43 -10.70 -0.33 -16.54
N ALA A 44 -11.05 -1.62 -16.73
CA ALA A 44 -10.59 -2.42 -17.87
C ALA A 44 -11.06 -1.86 -19.24
N TYR A 45 -12.05 -0.97 -19.24
CA TYR A 45 -12.59 -0.31 -20.45
C TYR A 45 -12.00 1.08 -20.67
N GLY A 46 -11.02 1.49 -19.84
CA GLY A 46 -10.38 2.80 -19.93
C GLY A 46 -11.21 3.96 -19.33
N ARG A 47 -12.32 3.69 -18.64
CA ARG A 47 -13.13 4.72 -18.01
C ARG A 47 -12.52 5.10 -16.67
N THR A 48 -12.44 6.39 -16.37
CA THR A 48 -11.96 6.86 -15.06
C THR A 48 -12.87 6.38 -13.94
N THR A 49 -12.29 5.71 -12.97
CA THR A 49 -12.97 5.24 -11.75
C THR A 49 -12.71 6.14 -10.55
N GLY A 50 -11.67 6.97 -10.62
CA GLY A 50 -11.34 7.91 -9.57
C GLY A 50 -9.97 8.53 -9.76
N THR A 51 -9.61 9.41 -8.82
CA THR A 51 -8.31 10.07 -8.78
C THR A 51 -7.73 10.05 -7.37
N SER A 52 -6.41 10.03 -7.26
CA SER A 52 -5.69 10.20 -6.01
C SER A 52 -4.67 11.32 -6.19
N THR A 53 -4.75 12.36 -5.35
CA THR A 53 -3.78 13.46 -5.37
C THR A 53 -2.98 13.44 -4.09
N THR A 54 -1.66 13.32 -4.20
CA THR A 54 -0.72 13.30 -3.09
C THR A 54 0.09 14.60 -3.09
N SER A 55 0.13 15.27 -1.95
CA SER A 55 1.00 16.42 -1.68
C SER A 55 1.95 16.08 -0.53
N THR A 56 3.13 16.69 -0.56
CA THR A 56 4.13 16.53 0.51
C THR A 56 4.40 17.92 1.11
N ASP A 57 4.34 18.02 2.43
CA ASP A 57 4.66 19.25 3.14
C ASP A 57 6.18 19.43 3.32
N TYR A 58 6.57 20.59 3.89
CA TYR A 58 7.97 20.91 4.15
C TYR A 58 8.67 19.92 5.10
N PHE A 59 7.91 19.28 5.99
CA PHE A 59 8.43 18.31 6.95
C PHE A 59 8.52 16.89 6.38
N GLY A 60 8.07 16.69 5.13
CA GLY A 60 8.06 15.37 4.46
C GLY A 60 6.81 14.54 4.75
N ASN A 61 5.81 15.09 5.46
CA ASN A 61 4.54 14.40 5.61
C ASN A 61 3.77 14.45 4.29
N THR A 62 3.08 13.38 3.96
CA THR A 62 2.27 13.31 2.76
C THR A 62 0.79 13.26 3.09
N THR A 63 -0.01 13.95 2.30
CA THR A 63 -1.47 13.85 2.34
C THR A 63 -1.96 13.43 0.97
N THR A 64 -2.68 12.29 0.92
CA THR A 64 -3.33 11.79 -0.28
C THR A 64 -4.83 11.95 -0.14
N THR A 65 -5.44 12.66 -1.09
CA THR A 65 -6.89 12.80 -1.20
C THR A 65 -7.39 11.87 -2.30
N HIS A 66 -8.35 11.01 -1.98
CA HIS A 66 -9.00 10.09 -2.90
C HIS A 66 -10.35 10.63 -3.32
N ARG A 67 -10.62 10.60 -4.62
CA ARG A 67 -11.87 11.07 -5.22
C ARG A 67 -12.45 9.99 -6.12
N ASP A 68 -13.77 9.94 -6.19
CA ASP A 68 -14.48 9.09 -7.14
C ASP A 68 -14.39 9.62 -8.58
N ALA A 69 -15.05 8.93 -9.51
CA ALA A 69 -15.11 9.32 -10.93
C ALA A 69 -15.79 10.68 -11.16
N TYR A 70 -16.60 11.14 -10.23
CA TYR A 70 -17.32 12.41 -10.29
C TYR A 70 -16.57 13.55 -9.61
N GLY A 71 -15.39 13.25 -8.99
CA GLY A 71 -14.57 14.23 -8.30
C GLY A 71 -14.93 14.46 -6.83
N TYR A 72 -15.90 13.73 -6.26
CA TYR A 72 -16.23 13.80 -4.85
C TYR A 72 -15.15 13.12 -4.02
N THR A 73 -14.74 13.75 -2.92
CA THR A 73 -13.79 13.15 -1.99
C THR A 73 -14.43 11.97 -1.29
N ILE A 74 -13.82 10.79 -1.42
CA ILE A 74 -14.24 9.55 -0.75
C ILE A 74 -13.38 9.23 0.48
N GLY A 75 -12.24 9.88 0.63
CA GLY A 75 -11.38 9.74 1.81
C GLY A 75 -10.04 10.42 1.66
N THR A 76 -9.30 10.42 2.76
CA THR A 76 -7.93 10.94 2.82
C THR A 76 -7.01 9.99 3.56
N SER A 77 -5.73 10.03 3.20
CA SER A 77 -4.67 9.31 3.91
C SER A 77 -3.55 10.29 4.23
N THR A 78 -3.20 10.43 5.50
CA THR A 78 -2.09 11.27 5.93
C THR A 78 -0.98 10.41 6.47
N SER A 79 0.23 10.56 5.95
CA SER A 79 1.40 9.78 6.34
C SER A 79 2.51 10.69 6.85
N SER A 80 3.13 10.30 7.94
CA SER A 80 4.31 10.95 8.51
C SER A 80 5.42 9.93 8.73
N THR A 81 6.66 10.37 8.56
CA THR A 81 7.85 9.54 8.79
C THR A 81 8.66 10.15 9.91
N ASP A 82 9.02 9.36 10.91
CA ASP A 82 9.84 9.79 12.03
C ASP A 82 11.33 9.83 11.66
N TYR A 83 12.16 10.30 12.60
CA TYR A 83 13.61 10.39 12.42
C TYR A 83 14.28 9.02 12.17
N PHE A 84 13.68 7.95 12.64
CA PHE A 84 14.19 6.57 12.49
C PHE A 84 13.72 5.92 11.17
N GLY A 85 12.91 6.63 10.36
CA GLY A 85 12.38 6.12 9.10
C GLY A 85 11.09 5.29 9.24
N ASN A 86 10.51 5.23 10.44
CA ASN A 86 9.21 4.60 10.62
C ASN A 86 8.11 5.51 10.08
N THR A 87 7.18 4.93 9.36
CA THR A 87 6.07 5.68 8.76
C THR A 87 4.76 5.29 9.45
N GLN A 88 3.98 6.30 9.80
CA GLN A 88 2.62 6.11 10.29
C GLN A 88 1.63 6.78 9.33
N THR A 89 0.61 6.03 8.91
CA THR A 89 -0.45 6.53 8.03
C THR A 89 -1.79 6.41 8.74
N THR A 90 -2.58 7.50 8.69
CA THR A 90 -3.96 7.52 9.16
C THR A 90 -4.88 7.63 7.95
N HIS A 91 -5.87 6.75 7.87
CA HIS A 91 -6.90 6.74 6.84
C HIS A 91 -8.20 7.32 7.40
N ARG A 92 -8.85 8.18 6.62
CA ARG A 92 -10.11 8.82 6.97
C ARG A 92 -11.11 8.69 5.84
N ASP A 93 -12.38 8.61 6.19
CA ASP A 93 -13.48 8.66 5.23
C ASP A 93 -13.72 10.09 4.70
N SER A 94 -14.75 10.26 3.88
CA SER A 94 -15.16 11.55 3.31
C SER A 94 -15.64 12.56 4.37
N TYR A 95 -16.03 12.10 5.54
CA TYR A 95 -16.48 12.93 6.67
C TYR A 95 -15.34 13.27 7.64
N GLY A 96 -14.14 12.72 7.41
CA GLY A 96 -12.96 12.94 8.26
C GLY A 96 -12.85 11.97 9.44
N TYR A 97 -13.74 11.00 9.59
CA TYR A 97 -13.62 9.99 10.63
C TYR A 97 -12.50 9.01 10.28
N THR A 98 -11.68 8.66 11.28
CA THR A 98 -10.64 7.66 11.10
C THR A 98 -11.24 6.29 10.83
N THR A 99 -10.87 5.69 9.72
CA THR A 99 -11.28 4.33 9.32
C THR A 99 -10.23 3.28 9.66
N GLY A 100 -9.00 3.71 9.88
CA GLY A 100 -7.91 2.84 10.29
C GLY A 100 -6.55 3.53 10.25
N THR A 101 -5.55 2.80 10.69
CA THR A 101 -4.15 3.26 10.66
C THR A 101 -3.25 2.14 10.14
N SER A 102 -2.14 2.51 9.52
CA SER A 102 -1.05 1.60 9.24
C SER A 102 0.27 2.17 9.76
N SER A 103 1.12 1.33 10.30
CA SER A 103 2.46 1.70 10.71
C SER A 103 3.47 0.80 10.00
N MET A 104 4.51 1.39 9.45
CA MET A 104 5.60 0.68 8.80
C MET A 104 6.91 1.03 9.50
N SER A 105 7.69 0.02 9.82
CA SER A 105 9.03 0.16 10.37
C SER A 105 10.03 -0.61 9.51
N THR A 106 11.25 -0.10 9.46
CA THR A 106 12.37 -0.76 8.77
C THR A 106 13.45 -1.06 9.79
N ASP A 107 13.89 -2.31 9.84
CA ASP A 107 14.98 -2.71 10.73
C ASP A 107 16.36 -2.37 10.15
N TYR A 108 17.42 -2.62 10.93
CA TYR A 108 18.80 -2.36 10.53
C TYR A 108 19.23 -3.14 9.27
N PHE A 109 18.60 -4.29 9.01
CA PHE A 109 18.89 -5.13 7.85
C PHE A 109 18.09 -4.74 6.61
N GLY A 110 17.21 -3.71 6.70
CA GLY A 110 16.36 -3.26 5.60
C GLY A 110 15.05 -4.05 5.45
N ASN A 111 14.74 -4.95 6.40
CA ASN A 111 13.44 -5.61 6.40
C ASN A 111 12.37 -4.62 6.87
N THR A 112 11.22 -4.65 6.23
CA THR A 112 10.08 -3.79 6.60
C THR A 112 8.97 -4.62 7.23
N THR A 113 8.35 -4.04 8.24
CA THR A 113 7.14 -4.60 8.85
C THR A 113 6.04 -3.53 8.79
N GLU A 114 4.94 -3.85 8.13
CA GLU A 114 3.72 -3.06 8.12
C GLU A 114 2.68 -3.72 9.02
N THR A 115 2.07 -2.95 9.92
CA THR A 115 0.93 -3.40 10.75
C THR A 115 -0.26 -2.50 10.44
N ARG A 116 -1.42 -3.10 10.19
CA ARG A 116 -2.67 -2.40 9.91
C ARG A 116 -3.62 -2.56 11.07
N ARG A 117 -4.34 -1.50 11.39
CA ARG A 117 -5.34 -1.44 12.46
C ARG A 117 -6.62 -0.82 11.95
N ASP A 118 -7.74 -1.26 12.50
CA ASP A 118 -9.04 -0.64 12.26
C ASP A 118 -9.19 0.71 13.00
N ALA A 119 -10.38 1.33 12.90
CA ALA A 119 -10.70 2.58 13.56
C ALA A 119 -10.62 2.52 15.08
N TYR A 120 -10.76 1.34 15.67
CA TYR A 120 -10.72 1.10 17.11
C TYR A 120 -9.32 0.72 17.61
N GLY A 121 -8.33 0.60 16.70
CA GLY A 121 -6.95 0.25 17.02
C GLY A 121 -6.67 -1.25 17.07
N TYR A 122 -7.63 -2.12 16.76
CA TYR A 122 -7.41 -3.56 16.68
C TYR A 122 -6.62 -3.91 15.43
N SER A 123 -5.65 -4.81 15.54
CA SER A 123 -4.89 -5.28 14.38
C SER A 123 -5.82 -5.98 13.40
N THR A 124 -5.72 -5.61 12.12
CA THR A 124 -6.42 -6.27 11.01
C THR A 124 -5.48 -7.15 10.19
N GLY A 125 -4.18 -7.05 10.44
CA GLY A 125 -3.15 -7.86 9.81
C GLY A 125 -1.80 -7.18 9.73
N SER A 126 -0.82 -7.93 9.25
CA SER A 126 0.54 -7.41 9.06
C SER A 126 1.18 -7.99 7.80
N THR A 127 2.16 -7.25 7.28
CA THR A 127 3.01 -7.68 6.16
C THR A 127 4.46 -7.47 6.57
N THR A 128 5.28 -8.52 6.47
CA THR A 128 6.72 -8.42 6.65
C THR A 128 7.40 -8.64 5.31
N SER A 129 8.27 -7.73 4.91
CA SER A 129 9.02 -7.84 3.64
C SER A 129 10.51 -7.78 3.92
N SER A 130 11.26 -8.63 3.21
CA SER A 130 12.71 -8.63 3.21
C SER A 130 13.24 -8.62 1.79
N THR A 131 14.36 -7.94 1.57
CA THR A 131 15.03 -7.93 0.27
C THR A 131 16.33 -8.70 0.39
N ASP A 132 16.53 -9.70 -0.48
CA ASP A 132 17.74 -10.49 -0.51
C ASP A 132 18.92 -9.73 -1.18
N TYR A 133 20.11 -10.35 -1.16
CA TYR A 133 21.30 -9.77 -1.78
C TYR A 133 21.16 -9.53 -3.29
N PHE A 134 20.30 -10.28 -3.96
CA PHE A 134 20.04 -10.17 -5.41
C PHE A 134 18.97 -9.11 -5.74
N GLY A 135 18.38 -8.46 -4.74
CA GLY A 135 17.35 -7.45 -4.92
C GLY A 135 15.93 -8.02 -5.03
N ASN A 136 15.74 -9.35 -4.80
CA ASN A 136 14.41 -9.91 -4.75
C ASN A 136 13.75 -9.57 -3.42
N THR A 137 12.49 -9.16 -3.47
CA THR A 137 11.70 -8.85 -2.28
C THR A 137 10.74 -10.00 -1.99
N HIS A 138 10.82 -10.53 -0.78
CA HIS A 138 9.92 -11.55 -0.25
C HIS A 138 9.01 -10.91 0.78
N SER A 139 7.69 -11.07 0.62
CA SER A 139 6.71 -10.55 1.56
C SER A 139 5.83 -11.67 2.09
N THR A 140 5.59 -11.66 3.40
CA THR A 140 4.66 -12.58 4.08
C THR A 140 3.50 -11.76 4.65
N HIS A 141 2.29 -12.18 4.36
CA HIS A 141 1.07 -11.55 4.83
C HIS A 141 0.45 -12.39 5.95
N ARG A 142 0.01 -11.73 7.01
CA ARG A 142 -0.62 -12.34 8.19
C ARG A 142 -1.97 -11.68 8.47
N ASP A 143 -2.91 -12.48 8.96
CA ASP A 143 -4.22 -11.97 9.44
C ASP A 143 -4.10 -11.27 10.81
N ALA A 144 -5.25 -10.84 11.33
CA ALA A 144 -5.36 -10.19 12.64
C ALA A 144 -4.84 -11.06 13.80
N TYR A 145 -4.85 -12.37 13.65
CA TYR A 145 -4.40 -13.36 14.64
C TYR A 145 -2.94 -13.79 14.43
N GLY A 146 -2.23 -13.19 13.46
CA GLY A 146 -0.85 -13.52 13.14
C GLY A 146 -0.66 -14.77 12.27
N ARG A 147 -1.74 -15.40 11.78
CA ARG A 147 -1.66 -16.57 10.90
C ARG A 147 -1.27 -16.14 9.48
N GLY A 148 -0.39 -16.89 8.84
CA GLY A 148 0.01 -16.62 7.45
C GLY A 148 -1.18 -16.83 6.50
N VAL A 149 -1.52 -15.80 5.72
CA VAL A 149 -2.60 -15.82 4.74
C VAL A 149 -2.09 -15.77 3.30
N GLY A 150 -0.81 -15.51 3.12
CA GLY A 150 -0.19 -15.50 1.80
C GLY A 150 1.25 -15.03 1.84
N SER A 151 1.89 -15.14 0.69
CA SER A 151 3.22 -14.59 0.44
C SER A 151 3.32 -14.07 -0.98
N SER A 152 4.23 -13.14 -1.20
CA SER A 152 4.59 -12.67 -2.53
C SER A 152 6.09 -12.56 -2.67
N THR A 153 6.57 -12.81 -3.90
CA THR A 153 7.97 -12.60 -4.25
C THR A 153 8.01 -11.71 -5.48
N THR A 154 8.81 -10.66 -5.40
CA THR A 154 9.05 -9.74 -6.51
C THR A 154 10.54 -9.77 -6.84
N SER A 155 10.88 -10.02 -8.08
CA SER A 155 12.25 -9.99 -8.59
C SER A 155 12.36 -9.01 -9.75
N THR A 156 13.49 -8.31 -9.82
CA THR A 156 13.79 -7.42 -10.96
C THR A 156 15.08 -7.91 -11.62
N ASP A 157 15.00 -8.20 -12.92
CA ASP A 157 16.16 -8.65 -13.68
C ASP A 157 17.13 -7.49 -13.99
N ILE A 158 18.26 -7.82 -14.58
CA ILE A 158 19.31 -6.84 -14.96
C ILE A 158 18.83 -5.84 -16.03
N PHE A 159 17.73 -6.13 -16.72
CA PHE A 159 17.12 -5.26 -17.72
C PHE A 159 16.03 -4.37 -17.13
N GLY A 160 15.76 -4.47 -15.82
CA GLY A 160 14.73 -3.71 -15.12
C GLY A 160 13.33 -4.31 -15.26
N THR A 161 13.20 -5.54 -15.78
CA THR A 161 11.92 -6.23 -15.86
C THR A 161 11.56 -6.78 -14.49
N THR A 162 10.40 -6.39 -13.98
CA THR A 162 9.91 -6.85 -12.67
C THR A 162 8.90 -7.97 -12.84
N THR A 163 9.16 -9.10 -12.20
CA THR A 163 8.24 -10.24 -12.13
C THR A 163 7.75 -10.40 -10.71
N SER A 164 6.43 -10.53 -10.54
CA SER A 164 5.81 -10.77 -9.24
C SER A 164 5.04 -12.07 -9.25
N SER A 165 5.26 -12.90 -8.24
CA SER A 165 4.46 -14.09 -7.95
C SER A 165 3.75 -13.90 -6.61
N HIS A 166 2.53 -14.41 -6.53
CA HIS A 166 1.72 -14.34 -5.31
C HIS A 166 1.14 -15.72 -5.01
N SER A 167 1.22 -16.14 -3.76
CA SER A 167 0.56 -17.33 -3.24
C SER A 167 -0.38 -16.94 -2.11
N SER A 168 -1.62 -17.46 -2.16
CA SER A 168 -2.57 -17.36 -1.06
C SER A 168 -2.72 -18.73 -0.39
N SER A 169 -2.64 -18.79 0.94
CA SER A 169 -3.03 -19.96 1.69
C SER A 169 -4.55 -19.90 1.91
N SER A 170 -5.31 -20.61 1.08
CA SER A 170 -6.68 -20.93 1.44
C SER A 170 -6.62 -22.01 2.53
N PHE A 171 -7.00 -21.67 3.76
CA PHE A 171 -7.35 -22.70 4.74
C PHE A 171 -8.59 -23.39 4.20
N GLY A 172 -8.38 -24.59 3.61
CA GLY A 172 -9.46 -25.48 3.28
C GLY A 172 -10.25 -25.78 4.56
N THR A 173 -11.49 -25.34 4.62
CA THR A 173 -12.48 -25.91 5.52
C THR A 173 -12.65 -27.35 5.05
N SER A 174 -11.94 -28.31 5.67
CA SER A 174 -12.29 -29.71 5.58
C SER A 174 -13.65 -29.86 6.26
N ILE A 175 -14.68 -29.87 5.45
CA ILE A 175 -16.02 -30.31 5.86
C ILE A 175 -15.89 -31.83 6.07
N TRP A 176 -15.78 -32.25 7.32
CA TRP A 176 -16.03 -33.65 7.66
C TRP A 176 -17.54 -33.88 7.52
N ALA A 177 -17.95 -34.42 6.36
CA ALA A 177 -19.25 -35.02 6.22
C ALA A 177 -19.22 -36.38 6.95
N PHE A 178 -20.04 -36.52 7.98
CA PHE A 178 -20.46 -37.83 8.53
C PHE A 178 -21.68 -38.32 7.76
#